data_f7327d62ea39c612748ff90757b3e20d
#
_entry.id   f7327d62ea39c612748ff90757b3e20d
#
_cell.length_a   1.000
_cell.length_b   1.000
_cell.length_c   1.000
_cell.angle_alpha   90.00
_cell.angle_beta   90.00
_cell.angle_gamma   90.00
#
_symmetry.space_group_name_H-M   'P 1'
#
loop_
_entity.id
_entity.type
_entity.pdbx_description
1 polymer ?
#
loop_
_entity_poly.entity_id
_entity_poly.type
_entity_poly.pdbx_seq_one_letter_code
_entity_poly.pdbx_strand_id
1 'polypeptide(L)'
;MSTPSLRITLVSETFPPEINGVANTLGRLADGLRQRGHRVQVLRPRQAVDLATPPGPQVLLSRGWSLPGYPGLQWGEIALGVLLREWRRERPDVLYIATEGPLGLNALRAARRLNIAVVSGFHTNFAQYAGHYGFGLLTRPVTHYLRWFHRRTALTLVPSLSQRTELERRGFERLALLSRGVDASLFTPCRRSQALRDRWGIGPDDIAVLHVGRLATEKNLGLLRPCLLALRQAHPARRMRLVIVGDGPQRATLEQQLPEAVFCGAQQGEALAEHYASGDLFLFPSLSETFGNVVLEAMASGLGVVAYDQAAAAQHIRHGDNGVVAMPGDQSGFIEAASWLLEEDEHLRRVRLNARWHASRQGWSTIVEQFEGYLREACRPSSRAVDAVSETRPIAGADLTASPSAKSLSPK
;
A
#
# COMPACT_ATOMS: atom_id res chain seq x y z
N MET A 1 0.32 -31.93 0.02
CA MET A 1 1.71 -31.75 0.49
C MET A 1 1.82 -30.35 1.07
N SER A 2 2.20 -30.21 2.35
CA SER A 2 2.38 -28.90 2.97
C SER A 2 3.58 -28.20 2.30
N THR A 3 3.38 -26.99 1.82
CA THR A 3 4.46 -26.16 1.27
C THR A 3 5.50 -25.87 2.36
N PRO A 4 6.82 -26.01 2.09
CA PRO A 4 7.85 -25.82 3.11
C PRO A 4 7.81 -24.40 3.71
N SER A 5 8.00 -24.31 5.02
CA SER A 5 8.09 -23.05 5.75
C SER A 5 9.31 -22.25 5.30
N LEU A 6 9.13 -20.93 5.12
CA LEU A 6 10.22 -19.99 4.81
C LEU A 6 10.62 -19.19 6.06
N ARG A 7 11.89 -18.77 6.09
CA ARG A 7 12.39 -17.72 6.98
C ARG A 7 12.38 -16.40 6.22
N ILE A 8 11.51 -15.50 6.61
CA ILE A 8 11.25 -14.25 5.91
C ILE A 8 11.68 -13.09 6.82
N THR A 9 12.46 -12.15 6.32
CA THR A 9 12.73 -10.90 7.03
C THR A 9 12.02 -9.75 6.33
N LEU A 10 11.08 -9.10 7.06
CA LEU A 10 10.42 -7.87 6.63
C LEU A 10 11.26 -6.68 7.13
N VAL A 11 11.66 -5.81 6.22
CA VAL A 11 12.48 -4.62 6.52
C VAL A 11 11.67 -3.38 6.22
N SER A 12 11.45 -2.52 7.23
CA SER A 12 10.71 -1.28 7.06
C SER A 12 11.09 -0.24 8.10
N GLU A 13 11.12 1.03 7.71
CA GLU A 13 11.26 2.17 8.62
C GLU A 13 9.95 2.51 9.34
N THR A 14 8.81 1.96 8.90
CA THR A 14 7.49 2.08 9.53
C THR A 14 6.86 0.70 9.73
N PHE A 15 6.37 0.43 10.93
CA PHE A 15 5.72 -0.84 11.29
C PHE A 15 4.85 -0.62 12.54
N PRO A 16 3.82 -1.46 12.81
CA PRO A 16 3.07 -1.34 14.05
C PRO A 16 3.98 -1.30 15.29
N PRO A 17 3.61 -0.49 16.31
CA PRO A 17 2.35 0.21 16.52
C PRO A 17 2.20 1.59 15.87
N GLU A 18 3.07 1.99 14.93
CA GLU A 18 2.84 3.22 14.17
C GLU A 18 1.52 3.17 13.38
N ILE A 19 0.82 4.32 13.34
CA ILE A 19 -0.51 4.45 12.77
C ILE A 19 -0.41 5.08 11.39
N ASN A 20 -0.20 4.24 10.37
CA ASN A 20 -0.29 4.65 8.97
C ASN A 20 -0.61 3.45 8.08
N GLY A 21 -1.01 3.71 6.83
CA GLY A 21 -1.46 2.67 5.89
C GLY A 21 -0.38 1.65 5.54
N VAL A 22 0.89 2.02 5.54
CA VAL A 22 2.02 1.12 5.27
C VAL A 22 2.25 0.19 6.47
N ALA A 23 2.33 0.75 7.68
CA ALA A 23 2.50 -0.01 8.91
C ALA A 23 1.38 -1.05 9.08
N ASN A 24 0.11 -0.64 8.90
CA ASN A 24 -1.04 -1.54 8.96
C ASN A 24 -0.91 -2.68 7.93
N THR A 25 -0.56 -2.37 6.69
CA THR A 25 -0.36 -3.37 5.64
C THR A 25 0.72 -4.38 6.03
N LEU A 26 1.88 -3.90 6.49
CA LEU A 26 3.00 -4.76 6.86
C LEU A 26 2.68 -5.64 8.06
N GLY A 27 1.94 -5.12 9.03
CA GLY A 27 1.42 -5.90 10.15
C GLY A 27 0.54 -7.06 9.68
N ARG A 28 -0.46 -6.77 8.82
CA ARG A 28 -1.35 -7.80 8.25
C ARG A 28 -0.60 -8.84 7.43
N LEU A 29 0.38 -8.44 6.61
CA LEU A 29 1.21 -9.36 5.85
C LEU A 29 2.08 -10.24 6.77
N ALA A 30 2.70 -9.66 7.80
CA ALA A 30 3.52 -10.40 8.77
C ALA A 30 2.69 -11.45 9.52
N ASP A 31 1.53 -11.05 10.04
CA ASP A 31 0.66 -11.94 10.80
C ASP A 31 0.06 -13.03 9.92
N GLY A 32 -0.37 -12.69 8.71
CA GLY A 32 -0.86 -13.66 7.75
C GLY A 32 0.20 -14.70 7.35
N LEU A 33 1.45 -14.30 7.15
CA LEU A 33 2.56 -15.24 6.88
C LEU A 33 2.84 -16.14 8.09
N ARG A 34 2.78 -15.59 9.33
CA ARG A 34 2.95 -16.40 10.56
C ARG A 34 1.84 -17.43 10.70
N GLN A 35 0.57 -17.04 10.45
CA GLN A 35 -0.59 -17.95 10.46
C GLN A 35 -0.45 -19.07 9.42
N ARG A 36 0.26 -18.82 8.31
CA ARG A 36 0.57 -19.83 7.28
C ARG A 36 1.83 -20.67 7.60
N GLY A 37 2.38 -20.53 8.81
CA GLY A 37 3.48 -21.35 9.33
C GLY A 37 4.89 -20.88 8.95
N HIS A 38 5.06 -19.65 8.45
CA HIS A 38 6.38 -19.08 8.16
C HIS A 38 7.03 -18.49 9.42
N ARG A 39 8.36 -18.47 9.44
CA ARG A 39 9.15 -17.73 10.43
C ARG A 39 9.37 -16.30 9.92
N VAL A 40 8.72 -15.32 10.54
CA VAL A 40 8.77 -13.94 10.12
C VAL A 40 9.53 -13.09 11.14
N GLN A 41 10.70 -12.61 10.75
CA GLN A 41 11.48 -11.59 11.47
C GLN A 41 11.10 -10.20 10.93
N VAL A 42 11.01 -9.20 11.81
CA VAL A 42 10.78 -7.80 11.43
C VAL A 42 12.02 -6.98 11.80
N LEU A 43 12.60 -6.28 10.84
CA LEU A 43 13.67 -5.31 11.04
C LEU A 43 13.09 -3.90 10.90
N ARG A 44 13.09 -3.13 12.00
CA ARG A 44 12.53 -1.77 12.08
C ARG A 44 13.29 -0.86 13.02
N PRO A 45 13.12 0.47 12.95
CA PRO A 45 13.63 1.38 13.96
C PRO A 45 12.98 1.12 15.32
N ARG A 46 13.71 1.47 16.37
CA ARG A 46 13.21 1.47 17.74
C ARG A 46 12.13 2.54 17.88
N GLN A 47 11.01 2.17 18.48
CA GLN A 47 9.89 3.06 18.76
C GLN A 47 9.80 3.33 20.28
N ALA A 48 9.06 4.38 20.66
CA ALA A 48 8.93 4.76 22.07
C ALA A 48 8.35 3.62 22.95
N VAL A 49 7.42 2.85 22.40
CA VAL A 49 6.79 1.70 23.08
C VAL A 49 7.82 0.60 23.42
N ASP A 50 8.89 0.44 22.65
CA ASP A 50 9.93 -0.58 22.89
C ASP A 50 10.76 -0.31 24.16
N LEU A 51 10.69 0.92 24.69
CA LEU A 51 11.33 1.27 25.96
C LEU A 51 10.53 0.73 27.15
N ALA A 52 9.20 0.71 27.04
CA ALA A 52 8.32 0.22 28.08
C ALA A 52 8.10 -1.31 27.98
N THR A 53 8.01 -1.82 26.73
CA THR A 53 7.76 -3.24 26.47
C THR A 53 8.72 -3.71 25.37
N PRO A 54 9.85 -4.35 25.74
CA PRO A 54 10.79 -4.88 24.76
C PRO A 54 10.11 -5.84 23.78
N PRO A 55 10.34 -5.71 22.47
CA PRO A 55 9.76 -6.61 21.50
C PRO A 55 10.34 -8.02 21.63
N GLY A 56 9.55 -9.03 21.21
CA GLY A 56 9.99 -10.42 21.18
C GLY A 56 11.17 -10.68 20.23
N PRO A 57 11.78 -11.85 20.30
CA PRO A 57 13.02 -12.19 19.58
C PRO A 57 12.87 -12.15 18.03
N GLN A 58 11.66 -12.09 17.55
CA GLN A 58 11.38 -11.96 16.11
C GLN A 58 11.50 -10.53 15.58
N VAL A 59 11.84 -9.55 16.42
CA VAL A 59 12.01 -8.16 16.03
C VAL A 59 13.47 -7.74 16.23
N LEU A 60 14.13 -7.40 15.13
CA LEU A 60 15.45 -6.79 15.15
C LEU A 60 15.31 -5.27 15.11
N LEU A 61 15.83 -4.60 16.13
CA LEU A 61 15.73 -3.14 16.25
C LEU A 61 16.97 -2.44 15.68
N SER A 62 16.73 -1.43 14.85
CA SER A 62 17.73 -0.46 14.43
C SER A 62 17.66 0.83 15.27
N ARG A 63 18.66 1.69 15.18
CA ARG A 63 18.55 3.07 15.66
C ARG A 63 17.53 3.80 14.80
N GLY A 64 16.73 4.69 15.41
CA GLY A 64 15.76 5.54 14.74
C GLY A 64 16.17 7.01 14.85
N TRP A 65 16.04 7.76 13.75
CA TRP A 65 16.27 9.20 13.68
C TRP A 65 14.99 9.86 13.17
N SER A 66 14.44 10.80 13.94
CA SER A 66 13.24 11.52 13.50
C SER A 66 13.48 12.28 12.20
N LEU A 67 12.55 12.17 11.26
CA LEU A 67 12.63 12.88 9.99
C LEU A 67 12.21 14.35 10.19
N PRO A 68 13.10 15.34 9.93
CA PRO A 68 12.72 16.74 10.04
C PRO A 68 11.53 17.09 9.16
N GLY A 69 10.54 17.79 9.73
CA GLY A 69 9.31 18.18 9.01
C GLY A 69 8.23 17.10 8.92
N TYR A 70 8.47 15.87 9.41
CA TYR A 70 7.50 14.77 9.38
C TYR A 70 7.35 14.11 10.76
N PRO A 71 6.53 14.67 11.66
CA PRO A 71 6.27 14.09 12.97
C PRO A 71 5.81 12.64 12.86
N GLY A 72 6.44 11.73 13.63
CA GLY A 72 6.10 10.32 13.68
C GLY A 72 6.76 9.45 12.61
N LEU A 73 7.52 10.00 11.65
CA LEU A 73 8.35 9.23 10.74
C LEU A 73 9.81 9.20 11.21
N GLN A 74 10.45 8.03 11.09
CA GLN A 74 11.84 7.82 11.46
C GLN A 74 12.61 7.19 10.31
N TRP A 75 13.87 7.59 10.16
CA TRP A 75 14.84 6.80 9.40
C TRP A 75 15.49 5.77 10.32
N GLY A 76 15.59 4.55 9.80
CA GLY A 76 16.28 3.47 10.49
C GLY A 76 17.76 3.43 10.09
N GLU A 77 18.63 3.22 11.07
CA GLU A 77 20.05 3.00 10.82
C GLU A 77 20.54 1.74 11.53
N ILE A 78 21.16 0.85 10.79
CA ILE A 78 21.85 -0.33 11.32
C ILE A 78 23.15 -0.55 10.53
N ALA A 79 24.23 -0.81 11.24
CA ALA A 79 25.50 -1.05 10.59
C ALA A 79 25.47 -2.33 9.75
N LEU A 80 26.01 -2.27 8.55
CA LEU A 80 26.05 -3.39 7.61
C LEU A 80 26.69 -4.65 8.24
N GLY A 81 27.76 -4.48 9.05
CA GLY A 81 28.43 -5.57 9.75
C GLY A 81 27.53 -6.31 10.75
N VAL A 82 26.58 -5.61 11.37
CA VAL A 82 25.59 -6.22 12.29
C VAL A 82 24.66 -7.12 11.48
N LEU A 83 24.08 -6.65 10.37
CA LEU A 83 23.21 -7.44 9.51
C LEU A 83 23.92 -8.66 8.94
N LEU A 84 25.17 -8.51 8.49
CA LEU A 84 25.96 -9.63 7.96
C LEU A 84 26.20 -10.70 9.05
N ARG A 85 26.44 -10.31 10.30
CA ARG A 85 26.64 -11.24 11.42
C ARG A 85 25.35 -11.97 11.75
N GLU A 86 24.26 -11.23 11.91
CA GLU A 86 22.94 -11.81 12.24
C GLU A 86 22.46 -12.78 11.18
N TRP A 87 22.52 -12.37 9.90
CA TRP A 87 22.03 -13.21 8.80
C TRP A 87 23.01 -14.33 8.37
N ARG A 88 24.25 -14.33 8.86
CA ARG A 88 25.10 -15.53 8.80
C ARG A 88 24.75 -16.53 9.89
N ARG A 89 24.34 -16.05 11.07
CA ARG A 89 23.91 -16.89 12.18
C ARG A 89 22.53 -17.50 11.91
N GLU A 90 21.59 -16.68 11.49
CA GLU A 90 20.23 -17.08 11.17
C GLU A 90 19.82 -16.54 9.80
N ARG A 91 20.14 -17.32 8.76
CA ARG A 91 19.98 -16.90 7.37
C ARG A 91 18.49 -16.85 6.97
N PRO A 92 17.95 -15.72 6.51
CA PRO A 92 16.66 -15.66 5.84
C PRO A 92 16.71 -16.35 4.48
N ASP A 93 15.59 -16.95 4.05
CA ASP A 93 15.41 -17.45 2.69
C ASP A 93 15.14 -16.29 1.73
N VAL A 94 14.40 -15.28 2.21
CA VAL A 94 14.04 -14.10 1.43
C VAL A 94 13.86 -12.88 2.33
N LEU A 95 14.23 -11.70 1.80
CA LEU A 95 13.90 -10.40 2.37
C LEU A 95 12.75 -9.77 1.60
N TYR A 96 11.84 -9.12 2.34
CA TYR A 96 10.93 -8.12 1.80
C TYR A 96 11.32 -6.74 2.33
N ILE A 97 11.73 -5.83 1.46
CA ILE A 97 12.11 -4.47 1.83
C ILE A 97 10.99 -3.52 1.42
N ALA A 98 10.29 -2.98 2.41
CA ALA A 98 9.11 -2.12 2.20
C ALA A 98 9.44 -0.63 2.08
N THR A 99 10.64 -0.22 2.51
CA THR A 99 11.08 1.18 2.44
C THR A 99 12.51 1.27 1.92
N GLU A 100 12.78 2.29 1.10
CA GLU A 100 14.04 2.48 0.38
C GLU A 100 15.03 3.39 1.11
N GLY A 101 14.75 3.72 2.36
CA GLY A 101 15.61 4.54 3.21
C GLY A 101 16.93 3.86 3.61
N PRO A 102 17.70 4.47 4.53
CA PRO A 102 19.01 3.95 4.93
C PRO A 102 18.97 2.52 5.48
N LEU A 103 17.90 2.15 6.22
CA LEU A 103 17.68 0.80 6.71
C LEU A 103 17.51 -0.20 5.56
N GLY A 104 16.61 0.10 4.63
CA GLY A 104 16.37 -0.73 3.44
C GLY A 104 17.61 -0.86 2.56
N LEU A 105 18.37 0.22 2.40
CA LEU A 105 19.62 0.22 1.62
C LEU A 105 20.68 -0.70 2.23
N ASN A 106 20.88 -0.64 3.55
CA ASN A 106 21.86 -1.52 4.22
C ASN A 106 21.39 -2.98 4.23
N ALA A 107 20.07 -3.23 4.36
CA ALA A 107 19.49 -4.56 4.21
C ALA A 107 19.72 -5.13 2.81
N LEU A 108 19.48 -4.34 1.76
CA LEU A 108 19.76 -4.74 0.37
C LEU A 108 21.24 -5.06 0.16
N ARG A 109 22.16 -4.25 0.68
CA ARG A 109 23.62 -4.49 0.59
C ARG A 109 24.02 -5.76 1.29
N ALA A 110 23.47 -6.04 2.48
CA ALA A 110 23.75 -7.26 3.24
C ALA A 110 23.21 -8.51 2.52
N ALA A 111 21.98 -8.45 2.05
CA ALA A 111 21.34 -9.54 1.29
C ALA A 111 22.14 -9.92 0.05
N ARG A 112 22.58 -8.92 -0.72
CA ARG A 112 23.41 -9.17 -1.91
C ARG A 112 24.75 -9.83 -1.58
N ARG A 113 25.42 -9.40 -0.49
CA ARG A 113 26.70 -10.05 -0.06
C ARG A 113 26.50 -11.49 0.42
N LEU A 114 25.32 -11.81 0.90
CA LEU A 114 24.99 -13.15 1.39
C LEU A 114 24.20 -13.97 0.36
N ASN A 115 23.99 -13.46 -0.87
CA ASN A 115 23.16 -14.09 -1.90
C ASN A 115 21.78 -14.50 -1.39
N ILE A 116 21.11 -13.60 -0.64
CA ILE A 116 19.73 -13.76 -0.19
C ILE A 116 18.82 -13.07 -1.19
N ALA A 117 17.74 -13.75 -1.59
CA ALA A 117 16.71 -13.17 -2.47
C ALA A 117 16.06 -11.96 -1.82
N VAL A 118 15.76 -10.92 -2.63
CA VAL A 118 15.12 -9.70 -2.15
C VAL A 118 13.92 -9.37 -3.04
N VAL A 119 12.76 -9.21 -2.41
CA VAL A 119 11.57 -8.59 -3.00
C VAL A 119 11.42 -7.21 -2.36
N SER A 120 11.09 -6.20 -3.14
CA SER A 120 10.84 -4.85 -2.61
C SER A 120 9.38 -4.44 -2.79
N GLY A 121 8.91 -3.53 -1.94
CA GLY A 121 7.59 -2.92 -2.05
C GLY A 121 7.70 -1.44 -2.38
N PHE A 122 6.86 -0.95 -3.28
CA PHE A 122 6.74 0.48 -3.56
C PHE A 122 5.53 1.02 -2.80
N HIS A 123 5.75 1.50 -1.58
CA HIS A 123 4.69 1.94 -0.67
C HIS A 123 4.54 3.45 -0.56
N THR A 124 5.55 4.21 -0.97
CA THR A 124 5.58 5.66 -0.82
C THR A 124 5.89 6.33 -2.14
N ASN A 125 5.06 7.29 -2.55
CA ASN A 125 5.32 8.06 -3.76
C ASN A 125 6.18 9.30 -3.43
N PHE A 126 7.44 9.07 -3.04
CA PHE A 126 8.38 10.16 -2.70
C PHE A 126 8.51 11.23 -3.79
N ALA A 127 8.43 10.85 -5.06
CA ALA A 127 8.51 11.82 -6.17
C ALA A 127 7.30 12.77 -6.19
N GLN A 128 6.12 12.27 -5.84
CA GLN A 128 4.89 13.06 -5.75
C GLN A 128 4.88 13.92 -4.48
N TYR A 129 5.36 13.38 -3.36
CA TYR A 129 5.54 14.13 -2.12
C TYR A 129 6.57 15.26 -2.29
N ALA A 130 7.71 15.02 -2.94
CA ALA A 130 8.70 16.06 -3.21
C ALA A 130 8.13 17.19 -4.09
N GLY A 131 7.25 16.89 -5.05
CA GLY A 131 6.57 17.89 -5.88
C GLY A 131 5.59 18.77 -5.09
N HIS A 132 4.79 18.17 -4.19
CA HIS A 132 3.82 18.91 -3.37
C HIS A 132 4.44 19.78 -2.27
N TYR A 133 5.64 19.44 -1.81
CA TYR A 133 6.34 20.17 -0.73
C TYR A 133 7.48 21.06 -1.23
N GLY A 134 7.52 21.41 -2.54
CA GLY A 134 8.48 22.40 -3.09
C GLY A 134 9.87 21.85 -3.42
N PHE A 135 10.11 20.54 -3.32
CA PHE A 135 11.40 19.90 -3.63
C PHE A 135 11.51 19.43 -5.09
N GLY A 136 10.89 20.14 -6.03
CA GLY A 136 10.82 19.75 -7.45
C GLY A 136 12.18 19.44 -8.10
N LEU A 137 13.25 20.14 -7.71
CA LEU A 137 14.61 19.90 -8.20
C LEU A 137 15.19 18.54 -7.76
N LEU A 138 14.70 17.95 -6.65
CA LEU A 138 15.17 16.65 -6.13
C LEU A 138 14.42 15.46 -6.75
N THR A 139 13.39 15.69 -7.55
CA THR A 139 12.56 14.62 -8.14
C THR A 139 13.38 13.69 -9.03
N ARG A 140 14.27 14.24 -9.87
CA ARG A 140 15.12 13.43 -10.77
C ARG A 140 16.14 12.56 -10.03
N PRO A 141 16.98 13.07 -9.11
CA PRO A 141 17.92 12.25 -8.36
C PRO A 141 17.23 11.20 -7.47
N VAL A 142 16.09 11.54 -6.84
CA VAL A 142 15.29 10.57 -6.05
C VAL A 142 14.76 9.46 -6.96
N THR A 143 14.18 9.79 -8.12
CA THR A 143 13.69 8.78 -9.07
C THR A 143 14.84 7.88 -9.56
N HIS A 144 16.03 8.46 -9.83
CA HIS A 144 17.19 7.68 -10.24
C HIS A 144 17.64 6.71 -9.14
N TYR A 145 17.69 7.18 -7.89
CA TYR A 145 18.00 6.34 -6.72
C TYR A 145 16.98 5.19 -6.56
N LEU A 146 15.68 5.48 -6.62
CA LEU A 146 14.64 4.46 -6.51
C LEU A 146 14.75 3.41 -7.62
N ARG A 147 14.94 3.83 -8.88
CA ARG A 147 15.19 2.90 -9.99
C ARG A 147 16.43 2.04 -9.75
N TRP A 148 17.52 2.66 -9.30
CA TRP A 148 18.75 1.96 -8.96
C TRP A 148 18.54 0.92 -7.85
N PHE A 149 17.73 1.26 -6.83
CA PHE A 149 17.39 0.38 -5.71
C PHE A 149 16.55 -0.82 -6.18
N HIS A 150 15.42 -0.57 -6.84
CA HIS A 150 14.47 -1.60 -7.26
C HIS A 150 15.02 -2.51 -8.37
N ARG A 151 15.92 -2.02 -9.23
CA ARG A 151 16.65 -2.86 -10.19
C ARG A 151 17.55 -3.91 -9.54
N ARG A 152 17.81 -3.81 -8.26
CA ARG A 152 18.66 -4.73 -7.49
C ARG A 152 17.89 -5.76 -6.69
N THR A 153 16.58 -5.73 -6.78
CA THR A 153 15.66 -6.71 -6.18
C THR A 153 15.14 -7.68 -7.25
N ALA A 154 14.72 -8.86 -6.85
CA ALA A 154 14.18 -9.85 -7.79
C ALA A 154 12.85 -9.40 -8.39
N LEU A 155 12.01 -8.73 -7.56
CA LEU A 155 10.69 -8.25 -7.90
C LEU A 155 10.36 -7.00 -7.08
N THR A 156 9.59 -6.08 -7.67
CA THR A 156 9.05 -4.90 -6.97
C THR A 156 7.53 -4.99 -6.95
N LEU A 157 6.96 -5.01 -5.75
CA LEU A 157 5.51 -5.09 -5.55
C LEU A 157 4.91 -3.69 -5.49
N VAL A 158 3.87 -3.46 -6.26
CA VAL A 158 3.15 -2.18 -6.35
C VAL A 158 1.68 -2.38 -5.99
N PRO A 159 1.03 -1.43 -5.26
CA PRO A 159 -0.30 -1.64 -4.71
C PRO A 159 -1.44 -1.45 -5.73
N SER A 160 -1.24 -0.74 -6.84
CA SER A 160 -2.29 -0.45 -7.81
C SER A 160 -1.79 -0.52 -9.26
N LEU A 161 -2.72 -0.78 -10.19
CA LEU A 161 -2.43 -0.81 -11.63
C LEU A 161 -2.00 0.57 -12.14
N SER A 162 -2.62 1.64 -11.67
CA SER A 162 -2.25 3.01 -12.04
C SER A 162 -0.80 3.33 -11.66
N GLN A 163 -0.39 2.94 -10.45
CA GLN A 163 0.99 3.11 -10.00
C GLN A 163 1.96 2.22 -10.78
N ARG A 164 1.59 0.99 -11.09
CA ARG A 164 2.39 0.11 -11.95
C ARG A 164 2.66 0.77 -13.31
N THR A 165 1.61 1.21 -14.00
CA THR A 165 1.73 1.86 -15.31
C THR A 165 2.61 3.12 -15.25
N GLU A 166 2.47 3.94 -14.20
CA GLU A 166 3.29 5.14 -14.03
C GLU A 166 4.76 4.80 -13.78
N LEU A 167 5.06 3.79 -12.99
CA LEU A 167 6.43 3.32 -12.75
C LEU A 167 7.05 2.69 -14.01
N GLU A 168 6.28 1.93 -14.79
CA GLU A 168 6.72 1.39 -16.09
C GLU A 168 7.12 2.51 -17.05
N ARG A 169 6.31 3.59 -17.18
CA ARG A 169 6.67 4.78 -17.98
C ARG A 169 7.94 5.47 -17.50
N ARG A 170 8.21 5.43 -16.19
CA ARG A 170 9.46 5.96 -15.59
C ARG A 170 10.64 5.00 -15.70
N GLY A 171 10.48 3.85 -16.36
CA GLY A 171 11.53 2.85 -16.60
C GLY A 171 11.89 1.98 -15.41
N PHE A 172 10.93 1.73 -14.50
CA PHE A 172 11.03 0.66 -13.52
C PHE A 172 10.69 -0.68 -14.19
N GLU A 173 11.35 -1.73 -13.74
CA GLU A 173 11.25 -3.06 -14.31
C GLU A 173 10.83 -4.07 -13.23
N ARG A 174 10.37 -5.26 -13.65
CA ARG A 174 10.00 -6.37 -12.75
C ARG A 174 8.98 -5.94 -11.70
N LEU A 175 7.92 -5.28 -12.16
CA LEU A 175 6.81 -4.84 -11.33
C LEU A 175 5.72 -5.92 -11.29
N ALA A 176 5.23 -6.21 -10.09
CA ALA A 176 4.06 -7.07 -9.89
C ALA A 176 3.04 -6.38 -8.98
N LEU A 177 1.76 -6.66 -9.22
CA LEU A 177 0.68 -6.09 -8.44
C LEU A 177 0.51 -6.86 -7.13
N LEU A 178 0.60 -6.17 -6.01
CA LEU A 178 0.16 -6.65 -4.71
C LEU A 178 -0.81 -5.64 -4.11
N SER A 179 -2.09 -5.85 -4.32
CA SER A 179 -3.15 -5.00 -3.81
C SER A 179 -3.23 -5.03 -2.28
N ARG A 180 -4.24 -4.38 -1.72
CA ARG A 180 -4.55 -4.41 -0.29
C ARG A 180 -5.85 -5.15 -0.06
N GLY A 181 -5.95 -5.77 1.11
CA GLY A 181 -7.18 -6.38 1.58
C GLY A 181 -7.92 -5.48 2.56
N VAL A 182 -9.16 -5.85 2.84
CA VAL A 182 -9.96 -5.28 3.91
C VAL A 182 -10.36 -6.38 4.90
N ASP A 183 -10.45 -6.01 6.17
CA ASP A 183 -11.01 -6.89 7.21
C ASP A 183 -12.52 -6.70 7.24
N ALA A 184 -13.24 -7.47 6.42
CA ALA A 184 -14.69 -7.37 6.28
C ALA A 184 -15.47 -7.91 7.50
N SER A 185 -14.79 -8.52 8.48
CA SER A 185 -15.36 -8.88 9.77
C SER A 185 -15.34 -7.71 10.76
N LEU A 186 -14.31 -6.89 10.66
CA LEU A 186 -14.18 -5.65 11.42
C LEU A 186 -15.04 -4.54 10.78
N PHE A 187 -14.82 -4.26 9.49
CA PHE A 187 -15.56 -3.25 8.72
C PHE A 187 -16.84 -3.87 8.15
N THR A 188 -17.95 -3.71 8.88
CA THR A 188 -19.24 -4.31 8.56
C THR A 188 -20.39 -3.38 8.92
N PRO A 189 -21.48 -3.33 8.12
CA PRO A 189 -22.66 -2.53 8.44
C PRO A 189 -23.30 -2.88 9.79
N CYS A 190 -23.07 -4.10 10.30
CA CYS A 190 -23.62 -4.55 11.60
C CYS A 190 -23.11 -3.75 12.81
N ARG A 191 -22.05 -2.95 12.64
CA ARG A 191 -21.51 -2.06 13.68
C ARG A 191 -22.17 -0.68 13.70
N ARG A 192 -23.23 -0.43 12.90
CA ARG A 192 -23.94 0.84 12.90
C ARG A 192 -24.49 1.15 14.28
N SER A 193 -24.19 2.33 14.79
CA SER A 193 -24.51 2.79 16.13
C SER A 193 -25.43 4.00 16.09
N GLN A 194 -26.67 3.84 16.54
CA GLN A 194 -27.59 4.98 16.67
C GLN A 194 -27.08 5.96 17.72
N ALA A 195 -26.53 5.47 18.83
CA ALA A 195 -25.96 6.32 19.88
C ALA A 195 -24.80 7.20 19.37
N LEU A 196 -23.99 6.69 18.40
CA LEU A 196 -22.95 7.49 17.76
C LEU A 196 -23.58 8.54 16.83
N ARG A 197 -24.61 8.19 16.07
CA ARG A 197 -25.35 9.13 15.21
C ARG A 197 -26.03 10.23 16.01
N ASP A 198 -26.60 9.91 17.16
CA ASP A 198 -27.21 10.89 18.08
C ASP A 198 -26.19 11.90 18.58
N ARG A 199 -24.96 11.44 18.91
CA ARG A 199 -23.85 12.35 19.26
C ARG A 199 -23.45 13.27 18.11
N TRP A 200 -23.60 12.83 16.87
CA TRP A 200 -23.40 13.67 15.69
C TRP A 200 -24.59 14.60 15.41
N GLY A 201 -25.69 14.47 16.13
CA GLY A 201 -26.93 15.18 15.89
C GLY A 201 -27.65 14.75 14.62
N ILE A 202 -27.59 13.46 14.28
CA ILE A 202 -28.11 12.83 13.06
C ILE A 202 -29.19 11.81 13.46
N GLY A 203 -30.42 12.02 12.98
CA GLY A 203 -31.53 11.10 13.15
C GLY A 203 -31.45 9.84 12.28
N PRO A 204 -32.40 8.91 12.45
CA PRO A 204 -32.44 7.67 11.67
C PRO A 204 -32.52 7.88 10.16
N ASP A 205 -33.32 8.86 9.73
CA ASP A 205 -33.60 9.17 8.32
C ASP A 205 -32.67 10.21 7.71
N ASP A 206 -31.82 10.84 8.53
CA ASP A 206 -30.84 11.82 8.08
C ASP A 206 -29.65 11.12 7.40
N ILE A 207 -28.93 11.84 6.55
CA ILE A 207 -27.74 11.33 5.84
C ILE A 207 -26.47 11.78 6.56
N ALA A 208 -25.68 10.83 7.04
CA ALA A 208 -24.33 11.03 7.52
C ALA A 208 -23.35 11.00 6.34
N VAL A 209 -22.82 12.16 5.95
CA VAL A 209 -21.75 12.28 4.97
C VAL A 209 -20.41 12.16 5.67
N LEU A 210 -19.67 11.10 5.40
CA LEU A 210 -18.45 10.74 6.11
C LEU A 210 -17.20 11.03 5.25
N HIS A 211 -16.18 11.58 5.88
CA HIS A 211 -14.80 11.55 5.38
C HIS A 211 -13.89 10.91 6.42
N VAL A 212 -13.01 10.02 5.99
CA VAL A 212 -12.00 9.39 6.85
C VAL A 212 -10.63 9.50 6.21
N GLY A 213 -9.65 9.99 6.96
CA GLY A 213 -8.27 10.07 6.49
C GLY A 213 -7.45 11.13 7.20
N ARG A 214 -6.17 11.21 6.82
CA ARG A 214 -5.28 12.28 7.28
C ARG A 214 -5.79 13.62 6.77
N LEU A 215 -5.85 14.62 7.63
CA LEU A 215 -6.29 15.98 7.25
C LEU A 215 -5.10 16.77 6.70
N ALA A 216 -4.78 16.56 5.41
CA ALA A 216 -3.63 17.11 4.72
C ALA A 216 -3.99 17.60 3.30
N THR A 217 -3.14 18.41 2.71
CA THR A 217 -3.41 19.13 1.44
C THR A 217 -3.71 18.18 0.27
N GLU A 218 -3.00 17.08 0.19
CA GLU A 218 -3.18 16.08 -0.86
C GLU A 218 -4.56 15.39 -0.85
N LYS A 219 -5.29 15.50 0.26
CA LYS A 219 -6.66 14.95 0.39
C LYS A 219 -7.75 15.87 -0.17
N ASN A 220 -7.38 17.07 -0.60
CA ASN A 220 -8.31 18.01 -1.26
C ASN A 220 -9.61 18.27 -0.48
N LEU A 221 -9.48 18.42 0.84
CA LEU A 221 -10.62 18.51 1.76
C LEU A 221 -11.45 19.77 1.57
N GLY A 222 -10.91 20.78 0.87
CA GLY A 222 -11.65 21.97 0.47
C GLY A 222 -12.88 21.69 -0.40
N LEU A 223 -12.91 20.53 -1.11
CA LEU A 223 -14.06 20.12 -1.93
C LEU A 223 -15.24 19.61 -1.10
N LEU A 224 -15.04 19.21 0.16
CA LEU A 224 -16.12 18.67 1.00
C LEU A 224 -17.23 19.69 1.22
N ARG A 225 -16.88 20.97 1.44
CA ARG A 225 -17.88 22.04 1.67
C ARG A 225 -18.75 22.31 0.44
N PRO A 226 -18.19 22.64 -0.75
CA PRO A 226 -19.02 22.86 -1.93
C PRO A 226 -19.83 21.63 -2.32
N CYS A 227 -19.30 20.42 -2.16
CA CYS A 227 -20.05 19.19 -2.39
C CYS A 227 -21.26 19.08 -1.43
N LEU A 228 -21.06 19.25 -0.12
CA LEU A 228 -22.17 19.21 0.86
C LEU A 228 -23.24 20.25 0.58
N LEU A 229 -22.85 21.48 0.20
CA LEU A 229 -23.81 22.56 -0.12
C LEU A 229 -24.63 22.20 -1.36
N ALA A 230 -23.99 21.69 -2.42
CA ALA A 230 -24.67 21.24 -3.63
C ALA A 230 -25.67 20.12 -3.34
N LEU A 231 -25.27 19.12 -2.53
CA LEU A 231 -26.14 18.01 -2.13
C LEU A 231 -27.37 18.50 -1.35
N ARG A 232 -27.18 19.42 -0.41
CA ARG A 232 -28.31 20.03 0.36
C ARG A 232 -29.24 20.83 -0.53
N GLN A 233 -28.70 21.55 -1.52
CA GLN A 233 -29.49 22.30 -2.47
C GLN A 233 -30.30 21.39 -3.40
N ALA A 234 -29.72 20.28 -3.87
CA ALA A 234 -30.39 19.31 -4.72
C ALA A 234 -31.45 18.51 -3.95
N HIS A 235 -31.25 18.27 -2.65
CA HIS A 235 -32.12 17.42 -1.83
C HIS A 235 -32.57 18.13 -0.54
N PRO A 236 -33.35 19.23 -0.63
CA PRO A 236 -33.70 20.08 0.52
C PRO A 236 -34.56 19.38 1.59
N ALA A 237 -35.26 18.32 1.22
CA ALA A 237 -36.03 17.49 2.15
C ALA A 237 -35.18 16.58 3.04
N ARG A 238 -33.89 16.38 2.70
CA ARG A 238 -32.99 15.49 3.43
C ARG A 238 -32.04 16.30 4.30
N ARG A 239 -32.04 16.02 5.60
CA ARG A 239 -31.05 16.57 6.49
C ARG A 239 -29.72 15.83 6.29
N MET A 240 -28.63 16.58 6.09
CA MET A 240 -27.30 16.03 5.85
C MET A 240 -26.30 16.66 6.81
N ARG A 241 -25.43 15.85 7.38
CA ARG A 241 -24.34 16.31 8.24
C ARG A 241 -23.01 15.70 7.83
N LEU A 242 -21.99 16.56 7.75
CA LEU A 242 -20.62 16.11 7.46
C LEU A 242 -19.94 15.67 8.76
N VAL A 243 -19.36 14.49 8.73
CA VAL A 243 -18.58 13.89 9.82
C VAL A 243 -17.17 13.62 9.31
N ILE A 244 -16.17 14.13 9.99
CA ILE A 244 -14.76 14.05 9.61
C ILE A 244 -14.02 13.24 10.68
N VAL A 245 -13.48 12.09 10.28
CA VAL A 245 -12.69 11.19 11.12
C VAL A 245 -11.24 11.23 10.67
N GLY A 246 -10.38 11.68 11.54
CA GLY A 246 -8.95 11.81 11.26
C GLY A 246 -8.35 13.05 11.93
N ASP A 247 -7.04 13.20 11.74
CA ASP A 247 -6.27 14.32 12.22
C ASP A 247 -5.19 14.71 11.21
N GLY A 248 -4.63 15.90 11.36
CA GLY A 248 -3.57 16.36 10.49
C GLY A 248 -3.39 17.87 10.46
N PRO A 249 -2.41 18.37 9.69
CA PRO A 249 -2.03 19.79 9.70
C PRO A 249 -3.14 20.74 9.24
N GLN A 250 -4.14 20.26 8.50
CA GLN A 250 -5.26 21.09 8.03
C GLN A 250 -6.45 21.15 9.00
N ARG A 251 -6.42 20.44 10.14
CA ARG A 251 -7.54 20.34 11.05
C ARG A 251 -8.09 21.71 11.47
N ALA A 252 -7.24 22.58 12.01
CA ALA A 252 -7.65 23.90 12.49
C ALA A 252 -8.29 24.77 11.39
N THR A 253 -7.75 24.71 10.17
CA THR A 253 -8.30 25.41 9.01
C THR A 253 -9.67 24.86 8.61
N LEU A 254 -9.82 23.53 8.63
CA LEU A 254 -11.10 22.88 8.29
C LEU A 254 -12.19 23.17 9.34
N GLU A 255 -11.86 23.18 10.62
CA GLU A 255 -12.78 23.53 11.70
C GLU A 255 -13.34 24.96 11.52
N GLN A 256 -12.50 25.91 11.06
CA GLN A 256 -12.95 27.27 10.73
C GLN A 256 -13.83 27.33 9.46
N GLN A 257 -13.48 26.54 8.43
CA GLN A 257 -14.21 26.51 7.15
C GLN A 257 -15.52 25.73 7.20
N LEU A 258 -15.64 24.78 8.13
CA LEU A 258 -16.72 23.80 8.27
C LEU A 258 -17.24 23.78 9.73
N PRO A 259 -17.69 24.90 10.29
CA PRO A 259 -18.08 24.99 11.71
C PRO A 259 -19.25 24.08 12.08
N GLU A 260 -20.03 23.64 11.08
CA GLU A 260 -21.17 22.74 11.23
C GLU A 260 -20.80 21.25 11.15
N ALA A 261 -19.56 20.92 10.71
CA ALA A 261 -19.11 19.54 10.62
C ALA A 261 -18.75 18.97 12.00
N VAL A 262 -18.90 17.67 12.15
CA VAL A 262 -18.47 16.94 13.35
C VAL A 262 -17.04 16.43 13.15
N PHE A 263 -16.11 16.87 13.97
CA PHE A 263 -14.72 16.42 13.96
C PHE A 263 -14.50 15.39 15.06
N CYS A 264 -14.28 14.13 14.68
CA CYS A 264 -14.14 13.00 15.61
C CYS A 264 -12.69 12.70 16.02
N GLY A 265 -11.69 13.41 15.44
CA GLY A 265 -10.28 13.07 15.62
C GLY A 265 -9.90 11.73 15.00
N ALA A 266 -8.67 11.29 15.24
CA ALA A 266 -8.19 9.99 14.76
C ALA A 266 -8.85 8.84 15.52
N GLN A 267 -9.41 7.88 14.79
CA GLN A 267 -10.03 6.67 15.33
C GLN A 267 -9.33 5.43 14.81
N GLN A 268 -9.41 4.30 15.54
CA GLN A 268 -8.77 3.05 15.18
C GLN A 268 -9.62 1.84 15.57
N GLY A 269 -9.31 0.68 14.97
CA GLY A 269 -9.92 -0.59 15.33
C GLY A 269 -11.45 -0.56 15.29
N GLU A 270 -12.09 -1.01 16.34
CA GLU A 270 -13.55 -1.09 16.44
C GLU A 270 -14.23 0.28 16.41
N ALA A 271 -13.62 1.28 17.07
CA ALA A 271 -14.16 2.64 17.05
C ALA A 271 -14.18 3.21 15.62
N LEU A 272 -13.11 3.00 14.83
CA LEU A 272 -13.09 3.41 13.42
C LEU A 272 -14.16 2.67 12.60
N ALA A 273 -14.32 1.36 12.82
CA ALA A 273 -15.32 0.57 12.12
C ALA A 273 -16.76 0.99 12.47
N GLU A 274 -17.01 1.37 13.73
CA GLU A 274 -18.30 1.94 14.17
C GLU A 274 -18.60 3.27 13.46
N HIS A 275 -17.58 4.14 13.29
CA HIS A 275 -17.73 5.40 12.55
C HIS A 275 -18.07 5.15 11.08
N TYR A 276 -17.38 4.26 10.40
CA TYR A 276 -17.75 3.89 9.02
C TYR A 276 -19.18 3.35 8.95
N ALA A 277 -19.51 2.34 9.74
CA ALA A 277 -20.83 1.71 9.72
C ALA A 277 -21.98 2.67 10.02
N SER A 278 -21.71 3.74 10.77
CA SER A 278 -22.69 4.78 11.14
C SER A 278 -22.85 5.88 10.08
N GLY A 279 -21.99 5.87 9.03
CA GLY A 279 -22.12 6.72 7.85
C GLY A 279 -23.11 6.17 6.82
N ASP A 280 -23.47 7.01 5.84
CA ASP A 280 -24.35 6.66 4.72
C ASP A 280 -23.65 6.90 3.39
N LEU A 281 -23.00 8.05 3.23
CA LEU A 281 -22.24 8.48 2.06
C LEU A 281 -20.78 8.72 2.47
N PHE A 282 -19.83 8.24 1.68
CA PHE A 282 -18.40 8.44 1.90
C PHE A 282 -17.82 9.31 0.80
N LEU A 283 -17.31 10.50 1.14
CA LEU A 283 -16.66 11.42 0.21
C LEU A 283 -15.14 11.34 0.33
N PHE A 284 -14.48 10.96 -0.75
CA PHE A 284 -13.03 10.79 -0.81
C PHE A 284 -12.39 11.53 -2.00
N PRO A 285 -12.30 12.87 -1.94
CA PRO A 285 -11.80 13.72 -3.02
C PRO A 285 -10.26 13.78 -3.10
N SER A 286 -9.55 12.77 -2.60
CA SER A 286 -8.08 12.74 -2.56
C SER A 286 -7.47 12.80 -3.95
N LEU A 287 -6.47 13.67 -4.17
CA LEU A 287 -5.77 13.84 -5.44
C LEU A 287 -4.52 12.98 -5.56
N SER A 288 -4.06 12.40 -4.45
CA SER A 288 -2.85 11.58 -4.43
C SER A 288 -2.99 10.44 -3.43
N GLU A 289 -2.94 9.23 -3.95
CA GLU A 289 -2.98 8.00 -3.16
C GLU A 289 -1.95 6.99 -3.65
N THR A 290 -1.31 6.32 -2.70
CA THR A 290 -0.56 5.10 -3.04
C THR A 290 -1.51 3.94 -3.29
N PHE A 291 -2.53 3.81 -2.43
CA PHE A 291 -3.64 2.87 -2.60
C PHE A 291 -4.97 3.46 -2.13
N GLY A 292 -5.10 3.90 -0.86
CA GLY A 292 -6.35 4.42 -0.29
C GLY A 292 -7.20 3.30 0.34
N ASN A 293 -6.69 2.65 1.39
CA ASN A 293 -7.40 1.58 2.12
C ASN A 293 -8.81 2.00 2.56
N VAL A 294 -8.99 3.28 2.87
CA VAL A 294 -10.27 3.86 3.32
C VAL A 294 -11.43 3.63 2.34
N VAL A 295 -11.14 3.47 1.04
CA VAL A 295 -12.15 3.15 0.02
C VAL A 295 -12.72 1.76 0.27
N LEU A 296 -11.87 0.75 0.44
CA LEU A 296 -12.32 -0.61 0.74
C LEU A 296 -12.98 -0.72 2.11
N GLU A 297 -12.50 0.03 3.11
CA GLU A 297 -13.11 0.07 4.46
C GLU A 297 -14.52 0.66 4.41
N ALA A 298 -14.72 1.76 3.66
CA ALA A 298 -16.03 2.36 3.43
C ALA A 298 -16.97 1.41 2.68
N MET A 299 -16.51 0.80 1.58
CA MET A 299 -17.27 -0.19 0.82
C MET A 299 -17.67 -1.39 1.70
N ALA A 300 -16.73 -1.92 2.49
CA ALA A 300 -16.96 -3.04 3.40
C ALA A 300 -17.97 -2.70 4.50
N SER A 301 -17.99 -1.46 4.95
CA SER A 301 -18.97 -0.96 5.93
C SER A 301 -20.32 -0.58 5.30
N GLY A 302 -20.49 -0.75 3.99
CA GLY A 302 -21.75 -0.54 3.27
C GLY A 302 -22.11 0.94 3.08
N LEU A 303 -21.13 1.82 2.83
CA LEU A 303 -21.38 3.21 2.45
C LEU A 303 -21.50 3.35 0.93
N GLY A 304 -22.25 4.36 0.49
CA GLY A 304 -22.16 4.87 -0.88
C GLY A 304 -20.86 5.63 -1.06
N VAL A 305 -19.95 5.15 -1.89
CA VAL A 305 -18.59 5.73 -2.03
C VAL A 305 -18.54 6.64 -3.24
N VAL A 306 -18.05 7.86 -3.03
CA VAL A 306 -17.68 8.84 -4.07
C VAL A 306 -16.19 9.11 -3.98
N ALA A 307 -15.46 8.88 -5.06
CA ALA A 307 -14.01 9.07 -5.09
C ALA A 307 -13.52 9.55 -6.46
N TYR A 308 -12.30 10.01 -6.57
CA TYR A 308 -11.65 10.15 -7.87
C TYR A 308 -11.21 8.78 -8.41
N ASP A 309 -11.26 8.63 -9.75
CA ASP A 309 -10.89 7.40 -10.48
C ASP A 309 -9.38 7.19 -10.47
N GLN A 310 -8.86 6.81 -9.30
CA GLN A 310 -7.44 6.51 -9.09
C GLN A 310 -7.22 5.51 -7.96
N ALA A 311 -6.06 4.88 -7.96
CA ALA A 311 -5.59 3.95 -6.92
C ALA A 311 -6.64 2.87 -6.56
N ALA A 312 -7.09 2.75 -5.30
CA ALA A 312 -8.09 1.77 -4.89
C ALA A 312 -9.46 2.00 -5.54
N ALA A 313 -9.88 3.26 -5.72
CA ALA A 313 -11.16 3.57 -6.36
C ALA A 313 -11.18 3.08 -7.81
N ALA A 314 -10.16 3.38 -8.62
CA ALA A 314 -10.03 2.89 -9.99
C ALA A 314 -9.99 1.35 -10.08
N GLN A 315 -9.51 0.68 -9.04
CA GLN A 315 -9.37 -0.78 -9.04
C GLN A 315 -10.63 -1.50 -8.56
N HIS A 316 -11.39 -0.91 -7.65
CA HIS A 316 -12.46 -1.58 -6.93
C HIS A 316 -13.85 -1.00 -7.18
N ILE A 317 -13.96 0.24 -7.66
CA ILE A 317 -15.26 0.87 -7.94
C ILE A 317 -15.61 0.70 -9.42
N ARG A 318 -16.80 0.16 -9.66
CA ARG A 318 -17.49 0.20 -10.94
C ARG A 318 -18.55 1.29 -10.84
N HIS A 319 -18.34 2.37 -11.62
CA HIS A 319 -19.21 3.55 -11.59
C HIS A 319 -20.68 3.17 -11.78
N GLY A 320 -21.54 3.64 -10.87
CA GLY A 320 -22.99 3.38 -10.88
C GLY A 320 -23.43 2.00 -10.37
N ASP A 321 -22.50 1.07 -10.14
CA ASP A 321 -22.79 -0.29 -9.64
C ASP A 321 -22.48 -0.42 -8.14
N ASN A 322 -21.24 -0.23 -7.73
CA ASN A 322 -20.79 -0.42 -6.34
C ASN A 322 -20.11 0.83 -5.74
N GLY A 323 -20.25 1.97 -6.38
CA GLY A 323 -19.72 3.27 -6.02
C GLY A 323 -19.78 4.19 -7.23
N VAL A 324 -19.35 5.42 -7.07
CA VAL A 324 -19.22 6.37 -8.17
C VAL A 324 -17.84 7.01 -8.16
N VAL A 325 -17.30 7.25 -9.35
CA VAL A 325 -16.00 7.88 -9.53
C VAL A 325 -16.12 9.08 -10.47
N ALA A 326 -15.26 10.08 -10.24
CA ALA A 326 -15.05 11.22 -11.12
C ALA A 326 -13.59 11.27 -11.56
N MET A 327 -13.31 11.98 -12.65
CA MET A 327 -11.93 12.18 -13.11
C MET A 327 -11.11 12.93 -12.06
N PRO A 328 -9.84 12.57 -11.84
CA PRO A 328 -8.98 13.26 -10.87
C PRO A 328 -8.89 14.76 -11.14
N GLY A 329 -9.29 15.56 -10.14
CA GLY A 329 -9.29 17.02 -10.23
C GLY A 329 -10.58 17.64 -10.81
N ASP A 330 -11.48 16.85 -11.36
CA ASP A 330 -12.80 17.33 -11.81
C ASP A 330 -13.75 17.48 -10.62
N GLN A 331 -13.84 18.71 -10.11
CA GLN A 331 -14.67 19.03 -8.95
C GLN A 331 -16.17 18.99 -9.29
N SER A 332 -16.57 19.42 -10.48
CA SER A 332 -17.95 19.37 -10.93
C SER A 332 -18.44 17.95 -11.09
N GLY A 333 -17.67 17.11 -11.81
CA GLY A 333 -18.00 15.69 -11.96
C GLY A 333 -18.02 14.92 -10.63
N PHE A 334 -17.20 15.32 -9.64
CA PHE A 334 -17.26 14.74 -8.29
C PHE A 334 -18.58 15.08 -7.57
N ILE A 335 -19.04 16.34 -7.67
CA ILE A 335 -20.30 16.79 -7.07
C ILE A 335 -21.49 16.15 -7.78
N GLU A 336 -21.48 16.07 -9.12
CA GLU A 336 -22.52 15.40 -9.91
C GLU A 336 -22.62 13.92 -9.55
N ALA A 337 -21.48 13.21 -9.46
CA ALA A 337 -21.44 11.81 -9.04
C ALA A 337 -22.01 11.61 -7.63
N ALA A 338 -21.72 12.53 -6.69
CA ALA A 338 -22.29 12.48 -5.34
C ALA A 338 -23.80 12.73 -5.35
N SER A 339 -24.29 13.69 -6.15
CA SER A 339 -25.71 14.01 -6.29
C SER A 339 -26.48 12.83 -6.88
N TRP A 340 -25.94 12.18 -7.92
CA TRP A 340 -26.56 11.02 -8.55
C TRP A 340 -26.87 9.89 -7.56
N LEU A 341 -26.01 9.65 -6.58
CA LEU A 341 -26.25 8.63 -5.54
C LEU A 341 -27.47 8.91 -4.68
N LEU A 342 -27.88 10.18 -4.58
CA LEU A 342 -28.99 10.61 -3.73
C LEU A 342 -30.28 10.96 -4.50
N GLU A 343 -30.26 10.90 -5.84
CA GLU A 343 -31.44 11.18 -6.69
C GLU A 343 -32.58 10.22 -6.37
N GLU A 344 -32.27 8.94 -6.19
CA GLU A 344 -33.23 7.91 -5.82
C GLU A 344 -32.71 7.08 -4.64
N ASP A 345 -33.58 6.79 -3.67
CA ASP A 345 -33.21 5.96 -2.50
C ASP A 345 -32.72 4.57 -2.92
N GLU A 346 -33.26 4.05 -4.01
CA GLU A 346 -32.85 2.75 -4.57
C GLU A 346 -31.43 2.77 -5.12
N HIS A 347 -30.94 3.89 -5.69
CA HIS A 347 -29.55 4.03 -6.16
C HIS A 347 -28.58 3.85 -5.00
N LEU A 348 -28.77 4.62 -3.94
CA LEU A 348 -27.90 4.56 -2.76
C LEU A 348 -27.95 3.16 -2.12
N ARG A 349 -29.15 2.60 -1.96
CA ARG A 349 -29.34 1.27 -1.35
C ARG A 349 -28.63 0.19 -2.17
N ARG A 350 -28.83 0.15 -3.49
CA ARG A 350 -28.20 -0.82 -4.41
C ARG A 350 -26.68 -0.70 -4.39
N VAL A 351 -26.15 0.51 -4.53
CA VAL A 351 -24.70 0.77 -4.54
C VAL A 351 -24.07 0.33 -3.24
N ARG A 352 -24.67 0.61 -2.08
CA ARG A 352 -24.20 0.19 -0.75
C ARG A 352 -24.13 -1.34 -0.61
N LEU A 353 -25.15 -2.05 -1.09
CA LEU A 353 -25.17 -3.51 -1.05
C LEU A 353 -24.07 -4.11 -1.95
N ASN A 354 -23.94 -3.61 -3.18
CA ASN A 354 -22.93 -4.07 -4.13
C ASN A 354 -21.50 -3.72 -3.65
N ALA A 355 -21.29 -2.54 -3.03
CA ALA A 355 -20.05 -2.15 -2.41
C ALA A 355 -19.63 -3.16 -1.34
N ARG A 356 -20.54 -3.48 -0.41
CA ARG A 356 -20.33 -4.49 0.64
C ARG A 356 -20.00 -5.85 0.06
N TRP A 357 -20.78 -6.31 -0.92
CA TRP A 357 -20.57 -7.61 -1.57
C TRP A 357 -19.19 -7.68 -2.21
N HIS A 358 -18.79 -6.65 -2.97
CA HIS A 358 -17.48 -6.59 -3.59
C HIS A 358 -16.34 -6.58 -2.56
N ALA A 359 -16.40 -5.69 -1.57
CA ALA A 359 -15.35 -5.53 -0.57
C ALA A 359 -15.18 -6.77 0.32
N SER A 360 -16.27 -7.49 0.64
CA SER A 360 -16.19 -8.72 1.44
C SER A 360 -15.35 -9.82 0.78
N ARG A 361 -15.12 -9.75 -0.52
CA ARG A 361 -14.29 -10.69 -1.29
C ARG A 361 -12.83 -10.25 -1.41
N GLN A 362 -12.51 -9.04 -0.94
CA GLN A 362 -11.15 -8.49 -0.94
C GLN A 362 -10.44 -8.72 0.41
N GLY A 363 -10.48 -9.98 0.88
CA GLY A 363 -9.91 -10.34 2.19
C GLY A 363 -8.37 -10.37 2.20
N TRP A 364 -7.78 -10.12 3.36
CA TRP A 364 -6.33 -10.19 3.54
C TRP A 364 -5.75 -11.59 3.28
N SER A 365 -6.51 -12.68 3.46
CA SER A 365 -6.03 -14.04 3.21
C SER A 365 -5.54 -14.23 1.77
N THR A 366 -6.29 -13.74 0.78
CA THR A 366 -5.92 -13.80 -0.65
C THR A 366 -4.67 -12.95 -0.94
N ILE A 367 -4.57 -11.77 -0.32
CA ILE A 367 -3.40 -10.89 -0.49
C ILE A 367 -2.15 -11.53 0.11
N VAL A 368 -2.26 -12.14 1.29
CA VAL A 368 -1.15 -12.86 1.94
C VAL A 368 -0.72 -14.06 1.11
N GLU A 369 -1.66 -14.81 0.54
CA GLU A 369 -1.35 -15.95 -0.34
C GLU A 369 -0.60 -15.51 -1.60
N GLN A 370 -1.05 -14.44 -2.24
CA GLN A 370 -0.38 -13.85 -3.39
C GLN A 370 1.03 -13.35 -3.02
N PHE A 371 1.15 -12.69 -1.88
CA PHE A 371 2.44 -12.20 -1.36
C PHE A 371 3.41 -13.37 -1.10
N GLU A 372 2.94 -14.43 -0.45
CA GLU A 372 3.72 -15.67 -0.25
C GLU A 372 4.20 -16.23 -1.59
N GLY A 373 3.32 -16.27 -2.60
CA GLY A 373 3.65 -16.72 -3.94
C GLY A 373 4.85 -15.96 -4.54
N TYR A 374 4.85 -14.63 -4.45
CA TYR A 374 5.96 -13.79 -4.92
C TYR A 374 7.26 -14.02 -4.13
N LEU A 375 7.17 -14.20 -2.81
CA LEU A 375 8.34 -14.50 -1.99
C LEU A 375 8.95 -15.86 -2.36
N ARG A 376 8.13 -16.87 -2.60
CA ARG A 376 8.58 -18.21 -3.04
C ARG A 376 9.17 -18.18 -4.44
N GLU A 377 8.59 -17.43 -5.35
CA GLU A 377 9.12 -17.24 -6.70
C GLU A 377 10.53 -16.63 -6.66
N ALA A 378 10.73 -15.61 -5.83
CA ALA A 378 12.03 -14.98 -5.66
C ALA A 378 13.10 -15.91 -5.08
N CYS A 379 12.71 -16.94 -4.31
CA CYS A 379 13.62 -17.93 -3.76
C CYS A 379 14.08 -18.98 -4.80
N ARG A 380 13.39 -19.10 -5.94
CA ARG A 380 13.78 -20.08 -6.98
C ARG A 380 15.06 -19.62 -7.66
N PRO A 381 16.03 -20.52 -7.88
CA PRO A 381 17.20 -20.18 -8.69
C PRO A 381 16.72 -19.69 -10.07
N SER A 382 17.21 -18.54 -10.51
CA SER A 382 16.90 -18.06 -11.85
C SER A 382 17.41 -19.08 -12.87
N SER A 383 16.55 -19.57 -13.76
CA SER A 383 16.89 -20.53 -14.83
C SER A 383 18.05 -20.05 -15.73
N ARG A 384 18.42 -18.80 -15.70
CA ARG A 384 19.62 -18.25 -16.37
C ARG A 384 20.95 -18.77 -15.84
N ALA A 385 20.99 -19.42 -14.66
CA ALA A 385 22.22 -20.03 -14.15
C ALA A 385 22.42 -21.47 -14.61
N VAL A 386 21.39 -22.13 -15.15
CA VAL A 386 21.47 -23.52 -15.64
C VAL A 386 22.03 -23.57 -17.05
N ASP A 387 21.78 -22.54 -17.88
CA ASP A 387 22.31 -22.51 -19.27
C ASP A 387 23.80 -22.15 -19.34
N ALA A 388 24.38 -21.59 -18.28
CA ALA A 388 25.83 -21.28 -18.25
C ALA A 388 26.73 -22.44 -17.83
N VAL A 389 26.17 -23.57 -17.35
CA VAL A 389 26.93 -24.75 -16.92
C VAL A 389 26.92 -25.85 -17.99
N SER A 390 26.05 -25.77 -19.00
CA SER A 390 25.98 -26.78 -20.09
C SER A 390 26.88 -26.51 -21.28
N GLU A 391 27.64 -25.41 -21.32
CA GLU A 391 28.67 -25.14 -22.34
C GLU A 391 30.10 -25.39 -21.85
N THR A 392 30.37 -26.48 -21.14
CA THR A 392 31.72 -27.02 -21.06
C THR A 392 31.91 -27.97 -22.21
N ARG A 393 32.62 -27.51 -23.26
CA ARG A 393 33.12 -28.30 -24.37
C ARG A 393 33.85 -29.53 -23.86
N PRO A 394 33.63 -30.72 -24.48
CA PRO A 394 34.53 -31.85 -24.26
C PRO A 394 35.89 -31.58 -24.91
N ILE A 395 36.93 -31.75 -24.13
CA ILE A 395 38.30 -31.76 -24.60
C ILE A 395 38.45 -33.00 -25.53
N ALA A 396 38.63 -32.76 -26.84
CA ALA A 396 38.95 -33.78 -27.80
C ALA A 396 40.36 -34.28 -27.53
N GLY A 397 40.47 -35.58 -27.24
CA GLY A 397 41.75 -36.32 -27.11
C GLY A 397 42.51 -36.35 -28.41
N ALA A 398 43.82 -36.27 -28.27
CA ALA A 398 44.80 -36.43 -29.32
C ALA A 398 44.77 -37.86 -29.89
N ASP A 399 44.78 -37.97 -31.20
CA ASP A 399 45.28 -39.17 -31.85
C ASP A 399 46.23 -38.81 -33.00
N LEU A 400 47.45 -39.32 -32.84
CA LEU A 400 48.57 -39.34 -33.80
C LEU A 400 48.33 -40.45 -34.79
N THR A 401 48.36 -40.18 -36.12
CA THR A 401 49.05 -41.05 -37.10
C THR A 401 49.07 -40.43 -38.50
N ALA A 402 50.32 -40.25 -38.95
CA ALA A 402 50.90 -40.49 -40.29
C ALA A 402 50.34 -39.85 -41.58
N SER A 403 51.26 -39.09 -42.20
CA SER A 403 51.41 -38.70 -43.60
C SER A 403 51.48 -39.93 -44.58
N PRO A 404 51.69 -39.77 -45.93
CA PRO A 404 51.78 -38.61 -46.81
C PRO A 404 51.21 -38.79 -48.25
N SER A 405 51.45 -37.78 -49.08
CA SER A 405 51.50 -37.75 -50.58
C SER A 405 50.14 -37.57 -51.32
N ALA A 406 49.99 -36.87 -52.44
CA ALA A 406 50.82 -36.19 -53.43
C ALA A 406 49.94 -35.35 -54.36
N LYS A 407 50.50 -34.25 -54.87
CA LYS A 407 50.36 -33.68 -56.24
C LYS A 407 48.94 -33.67 -56.89
N SER A 408 48.36 -32.56 -57.40
CA SER A 408 48.86 -31.85 -58.60
C SER A 408 47.88 -30.80 -59.09
N LEU A 409 48.44 -29.67 -59.48
CA LEU A 409 48.12 -28.89 -60.66
C LEU A 409 46.78 -28.15 -60.81
N SER A 410 46.92 -26.83 -60.84
CA SER A 410 46.11 -25.81 -61.53
C SER A 410 45.83 -26.17 -63.01
N PRO A 411 45.13 -25.34 -63.83
CA PRO A 411 44.59 -23.96 -63.67
C PRO A 411 43.24 -23.72 -64.39
N LYS A 412 42.55 -22.73 -64.05
CA LYS A 412 42.17 -21.54 -64.87
C LYS A 412 41.24 -20.63 -64.08
#